data_7b21676c1ba83fa9f4277b58df560c81
#
_entry.id   7b21676c1ba83fa9f4277b58df560c81
#
_cell.length_a   1.000
_cell.length_b   1.000
_cell.length_c   1.000
_cell.angle_alpha   90.00
_cell.angle_beta   90.00
_cell.angle_gamma   90.00
#
_symmetry.space_group_name_H-M   'P 1'
#
loop_
_entity.id
_entity.type
_entity.pdbx_description
1 polymer ?
#
loop_
_entity_poly.entity_id
_entity_poly.type
_entity_poly.pdbx_seq_one_letter_code
_entity_poly.pdbx_strand_id
1 'polypeptide(L)'
;MKSTMQDFPLTITSLYRRGRDIFGQSEVVTFEGESSRRASFAEVSERAEKLAAALSRLGIRAGDRVATLSWNNQEHQEAYLAVPSMGAVLHTLNLRLPPEQLAWIVNHAEDRAIIVDGALVPALAKIKDQLGGVEHIVVTGSDDASALGEVLRYEDLLAAEKPGFDWPELDEHSAAAMCYTTGTTGDPKGVVYSHRSIYLHSLAQWGAFSLSEADRLLVIVPMFHVNAWGFPYTAWMLGADLLMPSRFLQADPLCKFITDERPTVAFGVPTVWSDVLRHVDANQRDLSSLRLVVCGGSAVPRSLMEQFQERHGVRVVQAWGMTETSPVAAIAFPPRGVAAEDEMDWRAKTGRVVAGVELRTVDDDGRILPADGASVGEIEVRGPWITGSYYRADAPDKFHNGWLKTGDVGHVDAKGFVQITDRSKDVIKSGGEWISSVELEMALAGHPDVIEATVVGVPDERWQERPLALVVLKPGAKTTPDDLQSFLASRVARWWVPERWAFVGEIPKTSVGKFNKKVVRAMYAEGHLPVTELAGRR
;
A
#
# COMPACT_ATOMS: atom_id res chain seq x y z
N MET A 1 29.98 27.86 -10.64
CA MET A 1 29.01 29.00 -10.54
C MET A 1 27.81 28.48 -9.76
N LYS A 2 27.33 29.21 -8.74
CA LYS A 2 26.11 28.85 -8.02
C LYS A 2 24.87 29.22 -8.83
N SER A 3 23.77 28.47 -8.63
CA SER A 3 22.45 28.80 -9.19
C SER A 3 21.95 30.16 -8.65
N THR A 4 21.11 30.83 -9.43
CA THR A 4 20.40 32.05 -9.03
C THR A 4 18.96 31.77 -8.58
N MET A 5 18.54 30.49 -8.54
CA MET A 5 17.22 30.08 -8.08
C MET A 5 17.12 30.25 -6.56
N GLN A 6 15.91 30.58 -6.11
CA GLN A 6 15.61 30.68 -4.68
C GLN A 6 15.80 29.34 -3.98
N ASP A 7 16.32 29.37 -2.78
CA ASP A 7 16.38 28.23 -1.86
C ASP A 7 15.04 28.18 -1.10
N PHE A 8 14.03 27.57 -1.73
CA PHE A 8 12.67 27.49 -1.18
C PHE A 8 12.38 26.05 -0.74
N PRO A 9 12.08 25.80 0.54
CA PRO A 9 11.97 24.45 1.08
C PRO A 9 10.68 23.76 0.60
N LEU A 10 10.83 22.51 0.17
CA LEU A 10 9.74 21.63 -0.27
C LEU A 10 9.10 20.94 0.94
N THR A 11 8.17 21.62 1.59
CA THR A 11 7.56 21.15 2.85
C THR A 11 6.08 20.79 2.70
N ILE A 12 5.58 19.96 3.62
CA ILE A 12 4.13 19.68 3.73
C ILE A 12 3.38 20.96 4.07
N THR A 13 3.99 21.89 4.83
CA THR A 13 3.39 23.20 5.12
C THR A 13 3.08 23.99 3.84
N SER A 14 3.94 23.89 2.82
CA SER A 14 3.67 24.55 1.53
C SER A 14 2.53 23.87 0.75
N LEU A 15 2.41 22.53 0.83
CA LEU A 15 1.25 21.79 0.32
C LEU A 15 -0.04 22.19 1.05
N TYR A 16 0.01 22.22 2.38
CA TYR A 16 -1.09 22.66 3.24
C TYR A 16 -1.60 24.03 2.84
N ARG A 17 -0.71 25.05 2.76
CA ARG A 17 -1.08 26.42 2.34
C ARG A 17 -1.71 26.44 0.95
N ARG A 18 -1.15 25.70 0.01
CA ARG A 18 -1.70 25.62 -1.36
C ARG A 18 -3.13 25.07 -1.37
N GLY A 19 -3.40 23.97 -0.69
CA GLY A 19 -4.74 23.37 -0.62
C GLY A 19 -5.74 24.33 0.04
N ARG A 20 -5.35 24.97 1.16
CA ARG A 20 -6.19 25.92 1.88
C ARG A 20 -6.48 27.19 1.04
N ASP A 21 -5.45 27.80 0.46
CA ASP A 21 -5.55 29.15 -0.09
C ASP A 21 -6.07 29.16 -1.55
N ILE A 22 -5.80 28.07 -2.30
CA ILE A 22 -6.17 27.98 -3.73
C ILE A 22 -7.38 27.07 -3.92
N PHE A 23 -7.43 25.94 -3.19
CA PHE A 23 -8.42 24.89 -3.37
C PHE A 23 -9.34 24.73 -2.16
N GLY A 24 -9.59 25.81 -1.43
CA GLY A 24 -10.37 25.78 -0.20
C GLY A 24 -11.80 25.22 -0.34
N GLN A 25 -12.34 25.12 -1.56
CA GLN A 25 -13.67 24.57 -1.86
C GLN A 25 -13.65 23.06 -2.20
N SER A 26 -12.48 22.47 -2.46
CA SER A 26 -12.36 21.03 -2.65
C SER A 26 -12.75 20.28 -1.38
N GLU A 27 -13.18 19.04 -1.50
CA GLU A 27 -13.82 18.32 -0.41
C GLU A 27 -12.99 17.14 0.12
N VAL A 28 -13.06 16.93 1.42
CA VAL A 28 -12.77 15.66 2.09
C VAL A 28 -14.11 15.03 2.45
N VAL A 29 -14.40 13.87 1.86
CA VAL A 29 -15.66 13.15 2.03
C VAL A 29 -15.37 11.87 2.81
N THR A 30 -15.94 11.75 4.01
CA THR A 30 -15.81 10.56 4.86
C THR A 30 -17.11 9.76 4.83
N PHE A 31 -17.03 8.50 4.41
CA PHE A 31 -18.18 7.60 4.42
C PHE A 31 -18.46 7.06 5.81
N GLU A 32 -19.70 7.16 6.24
CA GLU A 32 -20.18 6.75 7.57
C GLU A 32 -21.07 5.49 7.53
N GLY A 33 -21.11 4.81 6.36
CA GLY A 33 -21.86 3.59 6.13
C GLY A 33 -23.15 3.81 5.33
N GLU A 34 -24.01 4.69 5.77
CA GLU A 34 -25.27 5.03 5.07
C GLU A 34 -25.18 6.38 4.33
N SER A 35 -24.47 7.33 4.90
CA SER A 35 -24.29 8.68 4.40
C SER A 35 -22.81 9.05 4.37
N SER A 36 -22.52 10.21 3.80
CA SER A 36 -21.18 10.79 3.78
C SER A 36 -21.16 12.12 4.53
N ARG A 37 -20.16 12.30 5.39
CA ARG A 37 -19.81 13.59 5.98
C ARG A 37 -18.83 14.31 5.05
N ARG A 38 -19.03 15.61 4.86
CA ARG A 38 -18.20 16.45 3.98
C ARG A 38 -17.59 17.59 4.77
N ALA A 39 -16.37 17.92 4.44
CA ALA A 39 -15.72 19.14 4.88
C ALA A 39 -14.89 19.69 3.71
N SER A 40 -14.93 20.99 3.51
CA SER A 40 -14.07 21.67 2.55
C SER A 40 -12.61 21.67 3.00
N PHE A 41 -11.68 21.82 2.05
CA PHE A 41 -10.26 21.97 2.39
C PHE A 41 -10.02 23.17 3.31
N ALA A 42 -10.81 24.23 3.19
CA ALA A 42 -10.74 25.37 4.10
C ALA A 42 -11.11 24.96 5.54
N GLU A 43 -12.22 24.23 5.73
CA GLU A 43 -12.64 23.74 7.06
C GLU A 43 -11.65 22.75 7.66
N VAL A 44 -11.17 21.78 6.86
CA VAL A 44 -10.13 20.82 7.31
C VAL A 44 -8.85 21.56 7.69
N SER A 45 -8.48 22.61 6.93
CA SER A 45 -7.29 23.43 7.23
C SER A 45 -7.43 24.17 8.56
N GLU A 46 -8.58 24.80 8.81
CA GLU A 46 -8.85 25.45 10.10
C GLU A 46 -8.76 24.46 11.26
N ARG A 47 -9.30 23.27 11.10
CA ARG A 47 -9.24 22.21 12.12
C ARG A 47 -7.83 21.69 12.32
N ALA A 48 -7.02 21.59 11.25
CA ALA A 48 -5.60 21.23 11.34
C ALA A 48 -4.78 22.31 12.10
N GLU A 49 -5.07 23.58 11.91
CA GLU A 49 -4.45 24.68 12.70
C GLU A 49 -4.78 24.55 14.17
N LYS A 50 -6.04 24.30 14.51
CA LYS A 50 -6.49 24.08 15.89
C LYS A 50 -5.83 22.83 16.52
N LEU A 51 -5.71 21.74 15.74
CA LEU A 51 -5.03 20.53 16.19
C LEU A 51 -3.54 20.81 16.49
N ALA A 52 -2.85 21.53 15.62
CA ALA A 52 -1.45 21.91 15.84
C ALA A 52 -1.29 22.79 17.10
N ALA A 53 -2.18 23.75 17.34
CA ALA A 53 -2.20 24.58 18.53
C ALA A 53 -2.43 23.73 19.80
N ALA A 54 -3.40 22.82 19.77
CA ALA A 54 -3.69 21.93 20.89
C ALA A 54 -2.50 21.00 21.20
N LEU A 55 -1.91 20.36 20.19
CA LEU A 55 -0.72 19.51 20.37
C LEU A 55 0.48 20.31 20.92
N SER A 56 0.68 21.53 20.42
CA SER A 56 1.72 22.42 20.94
C SER A 56 1.50 22.80 22.42
N ARG A 57 0.25 23.06 22.81
CA ARG A 57 -0.13 23.32 24.22
C ARG A 57 0.06 22.09 25.11
N LEU A 58 -0.15 20.89 24.58
CA LEU A 58 0.15 19.62 25.25
C LEU A 58 1.65 19.31 25.35
N GLY A 59 2.51 20.16 24.81
CA GLY A 59 3.96 20.01 24.92
C GLY A 59 4.62 19.26 23.77
N ILE A 60 3.89 18.90 22.70
CA ILE A 60 4.47 18.32 21.49
C ILE A 60 5.34 19.37 20.78
N ARG A 61 6.54 18.98 20.37
CA ARG A 61 7.56 19.85 19.76
C ARG A 61 8.07 19.24 18.45
N ALA A 62 8.83 20.03 17.71
CA ALA A 62 9.53 19.57 16.52
C ALA A 62 10.36 18.31 16.82
N GLY A 63 10.24 17.30 15.96
CA GLY A 63 10.89 16.01 16.11
C GLY A 63 10.17 15.00 17.01
N ASP A 64 9.16 15.39 17.79
CA ASP A 64 8.34 14.45 18.56
C ASP A 64 7.46 13.63 17.60
N ARG A 65 7.16 12.38 17.99
CA ARG A 65 6.27 11.52 17.20
C ARG A 65 4.86 11.59 17.78
N VAL A 66 3.90 11.82 16.86
CA VAL A 66 2.48 11.74 17.15
C VAL A 66 1.92 10.57 16.35
N ALA A 67 1.55 9.53 17.07
CA ALA A 67 0.98 8.35 16.45
C ALA A 67 -0.50 8.55 16.10
N THR A 68 -0.95 7.90 15.03
CA THR A 68 -2.37 7.78 14.68
C THR A 68 -2.76 6.32 14.59
N LEU A 69 -3.80 5.91 15.32
CA LEU A 69 -4.47 4.63 15.19
C LEU A 69 -5.88 4.92 14.65
N SER A 70 -6.00 5.05 13.34
CA SER A 70 -7.22 5.60 12.72
C SER A 70 -7.52 4.97 11.38
N TRP A 71 -8.80 4.97 11.00
CA TRP A 71 -9.26 4.67 9.66
C TRP A 71 -8.99 5.84 8.70
N ASN A 72 -9.32 5.65 7.41
CA ASN A 72 -9.26 6.73 6.42
C ASN A 72 -10.48 7.65 6.63
N ASN A 73 -10.28 8.77 7.30
CA ASN A 73 -11.32 9.75 7.61
C ASN A 73 -10.75 11.18 7.68
N GLN A 74 -11.63 12.15 7.86
CA GLN A 74 -11.29 13.56 7.95
C GLN A 74 -10.30 13.86 9.07
N GLU A 75 -10.50 13.34 10.28
CA GLU A 75 -9.66 13.59 11.45
C GLU A 75 -8.22 13.07 11.22
N HIS A 76 -8.09 11.95 10.51
CA HIS A 76 -6.79 11.44 10.10
C HIS A 76 -6.12 12.36 9.08
N GLN A 77 -6.88 12.93 8.13
CA GLN A 77 -6.37 13.93 7.19
C GLN A 77 -5.92 15.22 7.90
N GLU A 78 -6.66 15.67 8.91
CA GLU A 78 -6.25 16.80 9.75
C GLU A 78 -4.90 16.55 10.44
N ALA A 79 -4.69 15.33 10.97
CA ALA A 79 -3.41 14.93 11.55
C ALA A 79 -2.27 14.87 10.50
N TYR A 80 -2.55 14.41 9.27
CA TYR A 80 -1.60 14.39 8.14
C TYR A 80 -1.09 15.79 7.78
N LEU A 81 -1.91 16.79 7.98
CA LEU A 81 -1.55 18.18 7.71
C LEU A 81 -0.92 18.86 8.93
N ALA A 82 -1.53 18.71 10.11
CA ALA A 82 -1.14 19.40 11.32
C ALA A 82 0.21 18.94 11.86
N VAL A 83 0.37 17.63 12.05
CA VAL A 83 1.55 17.06 12.74
C VAL A 83 2.85 17.37 12.01
N PRO A 84 3.01 17.06 10.72
CA PRO A 84 4.27 17.40 10.03
C PRO A 84 4.44 18.91 9.84
N SER A 85 3.36 19.69 9.61
CA SER A 85 3.50 21.13 9.41
C SER A 85 3.91 21.89 10.68
N MET A 86 3.65 21.37 11.88
CA MET A 86 4.18 21.93 13.12
C MET A 86 5.63 21.45 13.44
N GLY A 87 6.21 20.61 12.57
CA GLY A 87 7.56 20.06 12.71
C GLY A 87 7.64 18.75 13.51
N ALA A 88 6.52 18.21 13.98
CA ALA A 88 6.46 16.88 14.58
C ALA A 88 6.41 15.79 13.50
N VAL A 89 6.55 14.52 13.87
CA VAL A 89 6.58 13.40 12.94
C VAL A 89 5.29 12.60 13.06
N LEU A 90 4.52 12.52 11.99
CA LEU A 90 3.32 11.68 11.93
C LEU A 90 3.71 10.21 11.88
N HIS A 91 3.30 9.43 12.87
CA HIS A 91 3.53 7.99 12.89
C HIS A 91 2.22 7.22 12.73
N THR A 92 1.99 6.63 11.57
CA THR A 92 0.74 5.92 11.29
C THR A 92 0.85 4.46 11.71
N LEU A 93 0.03 4.06 12.69
CA LEU A 93 0.02 2.73 13.28
C LEU A 93 -0.85 1.76 12.49
N ASN A 94 -0.29 0.62 12.10
CA ASN A 94 -1.04 -0.41 11.40
C ASN A 94 -1.99 -1.14 12.38
N LEU A 95 -3.26 -0.79 12.33
CA LEU A 95 -4.33 -1.29 13.20
C LEU A 95 -4.61 -2.81 13.08
N ARG A 96 -3.98 -3.50 12.12
CA ARG A 96 -4.13 -4.94 11.89
C ARG A 96 -2.95 -5.76 12.43
N LEU A 97 -2.01 -5.12 13.11
CA LEU A 97 -0.90 -5.82 13.75
C LEU A 97 -1.33 -6.52 15.03
N PRO A 98 -0.66 -7.63 15.41
CA PRO A 98 -0.79 -8.20 16.73
C PRO A 98 -0.48 -7.16 17.83
N PRO A 99 -1.16 -7.23 18.99
CA PRO A 99 -0.97 -6.26 20.07
C PRO A 99 0.49 -6.07 20.49
N GLU A 100 1.25 -7.16 20.61
CA GLU A 100 2.66 -7.12 21.04
C GLU A 100 3.54 -6.37 20.05
N GLN A 101 3.31 -6.55 18.74
CA GLN A 101 4.03 -5.81 17.70
C GLN A 101 3.64 -4.33 17.69
N LEU A 102 2.36 -4.04 17.91
CA LEU A 102 1.87 -2.66 17.97
C LEU A 102 2.51 -1.92 19.16
N ALA A 103 2.52 -2.55 20.35
CA ALA A 103 3.18 -1.98 21.53
C ALA A 103 4.68 -1.76 21.30
N TRP A 104 5.36 -2.74 20.69
CA TRP A 104 6.77 -2.62 20.36
C TRP A 104 7.06 -1.45 19.43
N ILE A 105 6.25 -1.27 18.37
CA ILE A 105 6.41 -0.17 17.39
C ILE A 105 6.25 1.19 18.07
N VAL A 106 5.19 1.37 18.87
CA VAL A 106 4.94 2.62 19.60
C VAL A 106 6.11 2.99 20.51
N ASN A 107 6.62 2.03 21.27
CA ASN A 107 7.76 2.25 22.18
C ASN A 107 9.06 2.47 21.40
N HIS A 108 9.32 1.72 20.33
CA HIS A 108 10.52 1.88 19.51
C HIS A 108 10.55 3.24 18.78
N ALA A 109 9.39 3.72 18.31
CA ALA A 109 9.26 5.05 17.74
C ALA A 109 9.33 6.16 18.79
N GLU A 110 9.17 5.83 20.08
CA GLU A 110 9.06 6.79 21.19
C GLU A 110 7.91 7.79 20.94
N ASP A 111 6.72 7.27 20.65
CA ASP A 111 5.54 8.10 20.44
C ASP A 111 5.15 8.81 21.74
N ARG A 112 4.92 10.15 21.68
CA ARG A 112 4.51 10.95 22.83
C ARG A 112 3.00 11.15 22.94
N ALA A 113 2.32 11.14 21.81
CA ALA A 113 0.86 11.21 21.76
C ALA A 113 0.30 10.19 20.76
N ILE A 114 -0.91 9.70 21.06
CA ILE A 114 -1.67 8.84 20.15
C ILE A 114 -3.03 9.47 19.89
N ILE A 115 -3.36 9.72 18.62
CA ILE A 115 -4.70 10.07 18.16
C ILE A 115 -5.36 8.76 17.73
N VAL A 116 -6.42 8.35 18.42
CA VAL A 116 -7.10 7.08 18.17
C VAL A 116 -8.56 7.30 17.75
N ASP A 117 -8.96 6.60 16.68
CA ASP A 117 -10.37 6.51 16.29
C ASP A 117 -11.17 5.78 17.36
N GLY A 118 -12.33 6.31 17.76
CA GLY A 118 -13.15 5.76 18.82
C GLY A 118 -13.49 4.29 18.61
N ALA A 119 -13.74 3.86 17.37
CA ALA A 119 -13.99 2.46 17.04
C ALA A 119 -12.78 1.55 17.30
N LEU A 120 -11.58 2.11 17.45
CA LEU A 120 -10.32 1.39 17.71
C LEU A 120 -9.85 1.45 19.17
N VAL A 121 -10.58 2.12 20.03
CA VAL A 121 -10.32 2.15 21.48
C VAL A 121 -10.10 0.75 22.07
N PRO A 122 -10.93 -0.28 21.75
CA PRO A 122 -10.70 -1.64 22.27
C PRO A 122 -9.37 -2.27 21.84
N ALA A 123 -8.83 -1.87 20.68
CA ALA A 123 -7.54 -2.36 20.22
C ALA A 123 -6.38 -1.71 20.99
N LEU A 124 -6.44 -0.39 21.20
CA LEU A 124 -5.45 0.36 21.97
C LEU A 124 -5.46 -0.05 23.46
N ALA A 125 -6.62 -0.30 24.04
CA ALA A 125 -6.76 -0.72 25.43
C ALA A 125 -6.00 -2.02 25.77
N LYS A 126 -5.85 -2.93 24.80
CA LYS A 126 -5.10 -4.18 24.98
C LYS A 126 -3.60 -3.97 25.24
N ILE A 127 -3.06 -2.84 24.82
CA ILE A 127 -1.61 -2.56 24.89
C ILE A 127 -1.28 -1.35 25.76
N LYS A 128 -2.28 -0.60 26.24
CA LYS A 128 -2.10 0.68 26.93
C LYS A 128 -1.05 0.61 28.05
N ASP A 129 -1.13 -0.41 28.89
CA ASP A 129 -0.23 -0.56 30.05
C ASP A 129 1.23 -0.90 29.65
N GLN A 130 1.47 -1.18 28.39
CA GLN A 130 2.79 -1.45 27.81
C GLN A 130 3.42 -0.19 27.16
N LEU A 131 2.69 0.93 27.09
CA LEU A 131 3.13 2.15 26.40
C LEU A 131 3.80 3.13 27.37
N GLY A 132 5.11 2.93 27.58
CA GLY A 132 5.86 3.69 28.59
C GLY A 132 6.17 5.16 28.26
N GLY A 133 6.10 5.55 26.97
CA GLY A 133 6.46 6.89 26.48
C GLY A 133 5.29 7.78 26.10
N VAL A 134 4.07 7.24 26.06
CA VAL A 134 2.88 7.96 25.61
C VAL A 134 2.33 8.83 26.75
N GLU A 135 2.38 10.14 26.56
CA GLU A 135 1.92 11.14 27.54
C GLU A 135 0.45 11.50 27.33
N HIS A 136 -0.05 11.45 26.09
CA HIS A 136 -1.39 11.87 25.74
C HIS A 136 -2.08 10.88 24.82
N ILE A 137 -3.33 10.54 25.17
CA ILE A 137 -4.23 9.77 24.28
C ILE A 137 -5.41 10.68 23.93
N VAL A 138 -5.58 10.93 22.63
CA VAL A 138 -6.64 11.77 22.06
C VAL A 138 -7.61 10.88 21.29
N VAL A 139 -8.90 10.88 21.66
CA VAL A 139 -9.92 10.02 21.05
C VAL A 139 -10.81 10.84 20.13
N THR A 140 -10.91 10.41 18.85
CA THR A 140 -11.87 10.99 17.89
C THR A 140 -13.24 10.29 18.02
N GLY A 141 -14.30 11.00 17.63
CA GLY A 141 -15.66 10.47 17.73
C GLY A 141 -16.21 10.48 19.16
N SER A 142 -17.40 9.89 19.32
CA SER A 142 -18.16 9.85 20.58
C SER A 142 -18.17 8.49 21.27
N ASP A 143 -17.43 7.51 20.77
CA ASP A 143 -17.37 6.16 21.33
C ASP A 143 -16.89 6.16 22.78
N ASP A 144 -17.27 5.12 23.53
CA ASP A 144 -16.84 4.93 24.91
C ASP A 144 -15.33 4.65 24.95
N ALA A 145 -14.61 5.50 25.68
CA ALA A 145 -13.17 5.38 25.87
C ALA A 145 -12.77 5.00 27.31
N SER A 146 -13.73 4.59 28.15
CA SER A 146 -13.50 4.26 29.58
C SER A 146 -12.41 3.20 29.78
N ALA A 147 -12.25 2.27 28.84
CA ALA A 147 -11.18 1.26 28.84
C ALA A 147 -9.75 1.85 28.77
N LEU A 148 -9.60 3.09 28.31
CA LEU A 148 -8.32 3.81 28.28
C LEU A 148 -8.08 4.66 29.53
N GLY A 149 -9.06 4.82 30.41
CA GLY A 149 -9.01 5.69 31.58
C GLY A 149 -9.08 7.16 31.20
N GLU A 150 -8.15 7.98 31.72
CA GLU A 150 -8.13 9.41 31.36
C GLU A 150 -7.65 9.60 29.92
N VAL A 151 -8.49 10.27 29.12
CA VAL A 151 -8.22 10.59 27.71
C VAL A 151 -8.68 12.01 27.39
N LEU A 152 -8.13 12.56 26.34
CA LEU A 152 -8.55 13.84 25.76
C LEU A 152 -9.54 13.58 24.62
N ARG A 153 -10.59 14.38 24.51
CA ARG A 153 -11.52 14.32 23.38
C ARG A 153 -11.04 15.27 22.28
N TYR A 154 -11.01 14.74 21.07
CA TYR A 154 -10.50 15.47 19.90
C TYR A 154 -11.25 16.78 19.68
N GLU A 155 -12.59 16.74 19.66
CA GLU A 155 -13.43 17.92 19.44
C GLU A 155 -13.30 18.96 20.57
N ASP A 156 -13.16 18.52 21.82
CA ASP A 156 -12.97 19.43 22.97
C ASP A 156 -11.60 20.14 22.86
N LEU A 157 -10.57 19.42 22.40
CA LEU A 157 -9.25 20.02 22.16
C LEU A 157 -9.32 21.11 21.08
N LEU A 158 -10.00 20.83 19.97
CA LEU A 158 -10.12 21.78 18.87
C LEU A 158 -11.01 22.97 19.27
N ALA A 159 -12.08 22.74 20.03
CA ALA A 159 -12.98 23.79 20.50
C ALA A 159 -12.29 24.78 21.45
N ALA A 160 -11.25 24.35 22.16
CA ALA A 160 -10.46 25.20 23.06
C ALA A 160 -9.46 26.10 22.32
N GLU A 161 -9.25 25.88 21.02
CA GLU A 161 -8.25 26.60 20.23
C GLU A 161 -8.89 27.55 19.21
N LYS A 162 -8.14 28.56 18.82
CA LYS A 162 -8.50 29.46 17.71
C LYS A 162 -7.72 29.09 16.46
N PRO A 163 -8.28 29.30 15.27
CA PRO A 163 -7.52 29.17 14.02
C PRO A 163 -6.42 30.25 13.95
N GLY A 164 -5.44 30.05 13.09
CA GLY A 164 -4.32 30.99 12.87
C GLY A 164 -3.04 30.53 13.57
N PHE A 165 -2.75 29.22 13.56
CA PHE A 165 -1.49 28.69 14.07
C PHE A 165 -0.29 29.22 13.28
N ASP A 166 0.72 29.72 13.98
CA ASP A 166 1.96 30.23 13.38
C ASP A 166 2.89 29.05 13.05
N TRP A 167 2.84 28.63 11.78
CA TRP A 167 3.63 27.50 11.32
C TRP A 167 5.12 27.81 11.30
N PRO A 168 5.97 26.98 11.93
CA PRO A 168 7.41 27.17 11.93
C PRO A 168 8.01 27.05 10.53
N GLU A 169 9.15 27.70 10.32
CA GLU A 169 10.01 27.40 9.17
C GLU A 169 10.68 26.04 9.39
N LEU A 170 10.57 25.16 8.40
CA LEU A 170 11.05 23.79 8.46
C LEU A 170 12.11 23.52 7.39
N ASP A 171 13.13 22.75 7.78
CA ASP A 171 14.05 22.14 6.82
C ASP A 171 13.32 21.03 6.06
N GLU A 172 13.38 21.07 4.73
CA GLU A 172 12.77 20.06 3.86
C GLU A 172 13.32 18.64 4.08
N HIS A 173 14.51 18.51 4.65
CA HIS A 173 15.15 17.23 4.98
C HIS A 173 14.74 16.68 6.34
N SER A 174 14.04 17.47 7.16
CA SER A 174 13.54 16.99 8.44
C SER A 174 12.46 15.90 8.27
N ALA A 175 12.34 15.04 9.28
CA ALA A 175 11.35 13.99 9.31
C ALA A 175 9.93 14.59 9.36
N ALA A 176 9.05 14.08 8.52
CA ALA A 176 7.66 14.51 8.44
C ALA A 176 6.67 13.40 8.79
N ALA A 177 6.97 12.18 8.35
CA ALA A 177 6.14 11.01 8.64
C ALA A 177 6.99 9.75 8.79
N MET A 178 6.41 8.71 9.39
CA MET A 178 7.04 7.43 9.64
C MET A 178 6.03 6.30 9.45
N CYS A 179 6.48 5.22 8.82
CA CYS A 179 5.73 3.97 8.72
C CYS A 179 6.63 2.79 9.05
N TYR A 180 6.08 1.74 9.66
CA TYR A 180 6.80 0.50 9.90
C TYR A 180 6.45 -0.55 8.87
N THR A 181 7.47 -1.27 8.40
CA THR A 181 7.27 -2.47 7.58
C THR A 181 6.87 -3.63 8.45
N THR A 182 5.98 -4.49 7.98
CA THR A 182 5.70 -5.78 8.60
C THR A 182 6.75 -6.79 8.12
N GLY A 183 7.96 -6.71 8.64
CA GLY A 183 9.04 -7.60 8.24
C GLY A 183 8.64 -9.08 8.36
N THR A 184 8.78 -9.84 7.28
CA THR A 184 8.52 -11.29 7.29
C THR A 184 9.61 -12.07 8.02
N THR A 185 10.70 -11.39 8.38
CA THR A 185 11.86 -11.97 9.10
C THR A 185 12.41 -10.91 10.06
N GLY A 186 12.11 -11.06 11.36
CA GLY A 186 12.60 -10.17 12.41
C GLY A 186 11.62 -9.07 12.81
N ASP A 187 12.11 -8.11 13.59
CA ASP A 187 11.33 -6.98 14.09
C ASP A 187 10.91 -6.03 12.96
N PRO A 188 9.76 -5.35 13.08
CA PRO A 188 9.34 -4.32 12.14
C PRO A 188 10.40 -3.23 11.98
N LYS A 189 10.63 -2.75 10.76
CA LYS A 189 11.61 -1.69 10.49
C LYS A 189 10.91 -0.38 10.18
N GLY A 190 11.29 0.70 10.86
CA GLY A 190 10.77 2.04 10.63
C GLY A 190 11.42 2.69 9.40
N VAL A 191 10.60 3.24 8.51
CA VAL A 191 11.01 4.10 7.40
C VAL A 191 10.52 5.51 7.70
N VAL A 192 11.44 6.48 7.69
CA VAL A 192 11.16 7.88 8.00
C VAL A 192 11.20 8.69 6.71
N TYR A 193 10.09 9.32 6.39
CA TYR A 193 9.93 10.18 5.22
C TYR A 193 10.22 11.62 5.59
N SER A 194 10.99 12.33 4.76
CA SER A 194 11.20 13.76 4.90
C SER A 194 10.08 14.57 4.24
N HIS A 195 9.94 15.83 4.58
CA HIS A 195 9.07 16.77 3.87
C HIS A 195 9.37 16.77 2.37
N ARG A 196 10.65 16.87 2.00
CA ARG A 196 11.13 16.83 0.61
C ARG A 196 10.70 15.55 -0.11
N SER A 197 10.88 14.38 0.50
CA SER A 197 10.53 13.11 -0.15
C SER A 197 9.04 13.01 -0.44
N ILE A 198 8.18 13.42 0.50
CA ILE A 198 6.72 13.45 0.33
C ILE A 198 6.30 14.45 -0.75
N TYR A 199 6.89 15.65 -0.75
CA TYR A 199 6.58 16.66 -1.75
C TYR A 199 6.93 16.21 -3.17
N LEU A 200 8.14 15.69 -3.38
CA LEU A 200 8.61 15.22 -4.69
C LEU A 200 7.83 13.98 -5.16
N HIS A 201 7.50 13.07 -4.24
CA HIS A 201 6.65 11.93 -4.53
C HIS A 201 5.24 12.37 -4.99
N SER A 202 4.65 13.36 -4.34
CA SER A 202 3.34 13.92 -4.74
C SER A 202 3.39 14.55 -6.13
N LEU A 203 4.47 15.28 -6.47
CA LEU A 203 4.69 15.82 -7.83
C LEU A 203 4.84 14.68 -8.87
N ALA A 204 5.57 13.62 -8.53
CA ALA A 204 5.74 12.48 -9.42
C ALA A 204 4.40 11.77 -9.69
N GLN A 205 3.58 11.58 -8.67
CA GLN A 205 2.25 11.00 -8.81
C GLN A 205 1.32 11.83 -9.69
N TRP A 206 1.34 13.15 -9.53
CA TRP A 206 0.58 14.07 -10.37
C TRP A 206 0.82 13.77 -11.85
N GLY A 207 2.09 13.85 -12.29
CA GLY A 207 2.44 13.59 -13.67
C GLY A 207 2.18 12.16 -14.12
N ALA A 208 2.54 11.19 -13.28
CA ALA A 208 2.49 9.77 -13.62
C ALA A 208 1.07 9.22 -13.78
N PHE A 209 0.09 9.70 -12.99
CA PHE A 209 -1.31 9.27 -13.08
C PHE A 209 -2.20 10.25 -13.84
N SER A 210 -1.63 11.35 -14.34
CA SER A 210 -2.38 12.42 -15.03
C SER A 210 -3.57 12.93 -14.20
N LEU A 211 -3.30 13.22 -12.92
CA LEU A 211 -4.30 13.71 -11.98
C LEU A 211 -4.52 15.22 -12.16
N SER A 212 -5.69 15.70 -11.74
CA SER A 212 -6.05 17.11 -11.79
C SER A 212 -7.05 17.48 -10.70
N GLU A 213 -7.34 18.77 -10.55
CA GLU A 213 -8.39 19.31 -9.69
C GLU A 213 -9.79 18.73 -9.99
N ALA A 214 -10.03 18.31 -11.24
CA ALA A 214 -11.31 17.71 -11.64
C ALA A 214 -11.49 16.26 -11.13
N ASP A 215 -10.47 15.67 -10.52
CA ASP A 215 -10.54 14.30 -10.05
C ASP A 215 -11.12 14.20 -8.64
N ARG A 216 -11.81 13.09 -8.39
CA ARG A 216 -12.30 12.65 -7.10
C ARG A 216 -11.59 11.36 -6.75
N LEU A 217 -10.70 11.39 -5.78
CA LEU A 217 -9.77 10.31 -5.46
C LEU A 217 -10.34 9.40 -4.37
N LEU A 218 -10.75 8.18 -4.73
CA LEU A 218 -11.17 7.17 -3.76
C LEU A 218 -9.96 6.44 -3.18
N VAL A 219 -9.65 6.75 -1.94
CA VAL A 219 -8.49 6.22 -1.22
C VAL A 219 -8.88 5.01 -0.37
N ILE A 220 -8.94 3.81 -1.00
CA ILE A 220 -9.22 2.55 -0.31
C ILE A 220 -7.98 2.05 0.45
N VAL A 221 -6.80 2.32 -0.11
CA VAL A 221 -5.52 1.97 0.54
C VAL A 221 -5.42 2.63 1.91
N PRO A 222 -5.04 1.86 2.96
CA PRO A 222 -5.07 2.38 4.32
C PRO A 222 -4.08 3.53 4.54
N MET A 223 -4.53 4.59 5.21
CA MET A 223 -3.66 5.71 5.60
C MET A 223 -2.56 5.26 6.58
N PHE A 224 -2.79 4.22 7.35
CA PHE A 224 -1.78 3.64 8.23
C PHE A 224 -0.71 2.79 7.51
N HIS A 225 -0.82 2.58 6.21
CA HIS A 225 0.15 1.81 5.43
C HIS A 225 0.72 2.66 4.29
N VAL A 226 2.02 2.97 4.38
CA VAL A 226 2.75 3.81 3.42
C VAL A 226 1.98 5.10 3.11
N ASN A 227 1.36 5.69 4.15
CA ASN A 227 0.61 6.95 4.10
C ASN A 227 -0.44 6.97 2.96
N ALA A 228 -1.25 5.90 2.83
CA ALA A 228 -2.20 5.72 1.73
C ALA A 228 -1.57 5.97 0.35
N TRP A 229 -0.36 5.47 0.16
CA TRP A 229 0.45 5.66 -1.05
C TRP A 229 0.73 7.12 -1.40
N GLY A 230 0.64 8.04 -0.42
CA GLY A 230 0.90 9.48 -0.59
C GLY A 230 -0.28 10.28 -1.17
N PHE A 231 -1.40 9.64 -1.53
CA PHE A 231 -2.53 10.33 -2.16
C PHE A 231 -3.20 11.41 -1.29
N PRO A 232 -3.23 11.32 0.06
CA PRO A 232 -3.69 12.42 0.90
C PRO A 232 -2.94 13.73 0.64
N TYR A 233 -1.63 13.67 0.45
CA TYR A 233 -0.80 14.84 0.12
C TYR A 233 -0.95 15.27 -1.35
N THR A 234 -1.00 14.29 -2.26
CA THR A 234 -1.16 14.55 -3.70
C THR A 234 -2.50 15.24 -4.00
N ALA A 235 -3.60 14.77 -3.39
CA ALA A 235 -4.91 15.41 -3.53
C ALA A 235 -4.87 16.87 -3.04
N TRP A 236 -4.25 17.10 -1.89
CA TRP A 236 -4.10 18.43 -1.31
C TRP A 236 -3.29 19.38 -2.20
N MET A 237 -2.21 18.86 -2.81
CA MET A 237 -1.38 19.60 -3.77
C MET A 237 -2.17 20.03 -5.00
N LEU A 238 -3.10 19.20 -5.48
CA LEU A 238 -3.82 19.37 -6.76
C LEU A 238 -5.19 20.04 -6.61
N GLY A 239 -5.77 20.02 -5.42
CA GLY A 239 -7.17 20.39 -5.20
C GLY A 239 -8.15 19.32 -5.63
N ALA A 240 -7.72 18.05 -5.75
CA ALA A 240 -8.61 16.95 -6.04
C ALA A 240 -9.38 16.53 -4.77
N ASP A 241 -10.68 16.22 -4.92
CA ASP A 241 -11.47 15.74 -3.77
C ASP A 241 -10.93 14.43 -3.22
N LEU A 242 -10.94 14.27 -1.89
CA LEU A 242 -10.58 13.06 -1.19
C LEU A 242 -11.83 12.31 -0.74
N LEU A 243 -12.02 11.10 -1.24
CA LEU A 243 -13.10 10.21 -0.86
C LEU A 243 -12.54 9.10 0.04
N MET A 244 -12.95 9.09 1.29
CA MET A 244 -12.41 8.23 2.35
C MET A 244 -13.46 7.23 2.83
N PRO A 245 -13.27 5.92 2.58
CA PRO A 245 -14.28 4.91 2.89
C PRO A 245 -14.34 4.52 4.38
N SER A 246 -13.52 5.14 5.24
CA SER A 246 -13.43 4.80 6.67
C SER A 246 -13.19 3.30 6.88
N ARG A 247 -13.95 2.65 7.76
CA ARG A 247 -13.89 1.19 8.02
C ARG A 247 -14.70 0.34 7.02
N PHE A 248 -15.42 0.96 6.10
CA PHE A 248 -16.38 0.30 5.21
C PHE A 248 -15.71 -0.16 3.91
N LEU A 249 -14.83 -1.17 4.03
CA LEU A 249 -14.02 -1.68 2.93
C LEU A 249 -14.58 -2.97 2.29
N GLN A 250 -15.70 -3.49 2.81
CA GLN A 250 -16.42 -4.62 2.21
C GLN A 250 -17.07 -4.20 0.88
N ALA A 251 -17.30 -5.16 -0.01
CA ALA A 251 -17.74 -4.88 -1.37
C ALA A 251 -19.07 -4.09 -1.45
N ASP A 252 -20.09 -4.45 -0.66
CA ASP A 252 -21.38 -3.77 -0.71
C ASP A 252 -21.31 -2.30 -0.29
N PRO A 253 -20.86 -1.93 0.95
CA PRO A 253 -20.77 -0.54 1.35
C PRO A 253 -19.78 0.25 0.47
N LEU A 254 -18.70 -0.37 -0.01
CA LEU A 254 -17.76 0.29 -0.91
C LEU A 254 -18.39 0.60 -2.27
N CYS A 255 -19.14 -0.33 -2.85
CA CYS A 255 -19.87 -0.10 -4.10
C CYS A 255 -20.97 0.96 -3.95
N LYS A 256 -21.66 1.00 -2.78
CA LYS A 256 -22.58 2.09 -2.46
C LYS A 256 -21.86 3.43 -2.47
N PHE A 257 -20.73 3.54 -1.79
CA PHE A 257 -19.92 4.76 -1.74
C PHE A 257 -19.43 5.20 -3.14
N ILE A 258 -18.99 4.24 -3.98
CA ILE A 258 -18.60 4.52 -5.37
C ILE A 258 -19.79 5.05 -6.18
N THR A 259 -20.95 4.46 -6.04
CA THR A 259 -22.17 4.87 -6.76
C THR A 259 -22.61 6.28 -6.33
N ASP A 260 -22.63 6.54 -5.03
CA ASP A 260 -23.13 7.79 -4.46
C ASP A 260 -22.16 8.96 -4.70
N GLU A 261 -20.85 8.73 -4.51
CA GLU A 261 -19.83 9.78 -4.56
C GLU A 261 -19.12 9.91 -5.91
N ARG A 262 -19.30 8.97 -6.82
CA ARG A 262 -18.82 9.02 -8.20
C ARG A 262 -17.32 9.35 -8.31
N PRO A 263 -16.40 8.58 -7.68
CA PRO A 263 -14.95 8.77 -7.85
C PRO A 263 -14.55 8.66 -9.32
N THR A 264 -13.51 9.42 -9.70
CA THR A 264 -12.90 9.33 -11.04
C THR A 264 -11.66 8.45 -11.07
N VAL A 265 -10.92 8.41 -9.95
CA VAL A 265 -9.73 7.58 -9.78
C VAL A 265 -9.79 6.88 -8.42
N ALA A 266 -9.44 5.60 -8.41
CA ALA A 266 -9.44 4.81 -7.19
C ALA A 266 -8.14 4.02 -7.00
N PHE A 267 -7.76 3.80 -5.73
CA PHE A 267 -6.50 3.14 -5.36
C PHE A 267 -6.78 1.98 -4.41
N GLY A 268 -6.33 0.79 -4.78
CA GLY A 268 -6.59 -0.40 -3.97
C GLY A 268 -5.73 -1.60 -4.34
N VAL A 269 -5.87 -2.66 -3.55
CA VAL A 269 -5.19 -3.93 -3.78
C VAL A 269 -6.07 -4.88 -4.61
N PRO A 270 -5.49 -5.89 -5.33
CA PRO A 270 -6.25 -6.78 -6.20
C PRO A 270 -7.40 -7.50 -5.51
N THR A 271 -7.23 -7.91 -4.25
CA THR A 271 -8.26 -8.63 -3.48
C THR A 271 -9.53 -7.80 -3.30
N VAL A 272 -9.40 -6.51 -2.97
CA VAL A 272 -10.54 -5.60 -2.83
C VAL A 272 -11.24 -5.42 -4.18
N TRP A 273 -10.50 -5.22 -5.25
CA TRP A 273 -11.07 -5.03 -6.59
C TRP A 273 -11.73 -6.30 -7.13
N SER A 274 -11.21 -7.47 -6.78
CA SER A 274 -11.87 -8.75 -7.12
C SER A 274 -13.21 -8.90 -6.41
N ASP A 275 -13.30 -8.47 -5.14
CA ASP A 275 -14.55 -8.49 -4.37
C ASP A 275 -15.56 -7.48 -4.94
N VAL A 276 -15.11 -6.26 -5.26
CA VAL A 276 -15.92 -5.23 -5.93
C VAL A 276 -16.47 -5.74 -7.25
N LEU A 277 -15.62 -6.31 -8.12
CA LEU A 277 -16.05 -6.83 -9.42
C LEU A 277 -17.15 -7.88 -9.29
N ARG A 278 -16.97 -8.86 -8.39
CA ARG A 278 -17.99 -9.90 -8.14
C ARG A 278 -19.31 -9.30 -7.63
N HIS A 279 -19.22 -8.31 -6.74
CA HIS A 279 -20.42 -7.66 -6.21
C HIS A 279 -21.15 -6.85 -7.27
N VAL A 280 -20.42 -6.09 -8.09
CA VAL A 280 -20.98 -5.25 -9.16
C VAL A 280 -21.65 -6.11 -10.23
N ASP A 281 -21.01 -7.21 -10.65
CA ASP A 281 -21.59 -8.14 -11.62
C ASP A 281 -22.90 -8.78 -11.12
N ALA A 282 -22.97 -9.09 -9.80
CA ALA A 282 -24.18 -9.70 -9.20
C ALA A 282 -25.30 -8.69 -8.95
N ASN A 283 -24.99 -7.41 -8.67
CA ASN A 283 -25.94 -6.41 -8.21
C ASN A 283 -26.12 -5.23 -9.16
N GLN A 284 -25.52 -5.26 -10.35
CA GLN A 284 -25.62 -4.24 -11.40
C GLN A 284 -25.34 -2.81 -10.90
N ARG A 285 -24.27 -2.64 -10.09
CA ARG A 285 -23.86 -1.32 -9.59
C ARG A 285 -23.10 -0.57 -10.67
N ASP A 286 -23.19 0.76 -10.66
CA ASP A 286 -22.55 1.66 -11.64
C ASP A 286 -21.12 2.02 -11.22
N LEU A 287 -20.15 1.71 -12.07
CA LEU A 287 -18.73 2.13 -11.94
C LEU A 287 -18.32 3.14 -13.02
N SER A 288 -19.23 3.68 -13.81
CA SER A 288 -18.96 4.49 -15.00
C SER A 288 -18.22 5.80 -14.71
N SER A 289 -18.21 6.26 -13.46
CA SER A 289 -17.44 7.44 -13.05
C SER A 289 -15.93 7.15 -12.99
N LEU A 290 -15.52 5.88 -12.77
CA LEU A 290 -14.12 5.51 -12.67
C LEU A 290 -13.44 5.48 -14.05
N ARG A 291 -12.57 6.46 -14.31
CA ARG A 291 -11.69 6.47 -15.49
C ARG A 291 -10.43 5.63 -15.30
N LEU A 292 -10.00 5.45 -14.04
CA LEU A 292 -8.75 4.78 -13.69
C LEU A 292 -8.83 4.11 -12.33
N VAL A 293 -8.42 2.87 -12.27
CA VAL A 293 -8.10 2.15 -11.04
C VAL A 293 -6.61 1.85 -11.02
N VAL A 294 -5.91 2.36 -10.00
CA VAL A 294 -4.51 2.03 -9.73
C VAL A 294 -4.47 0.88 -8.74
N CYS A 295 -3.96 -0.24 -9.19
CA CYS A 295 -3.93 -1.48 -8.43
C CYS A 295 -2.48 -1.89 -8.13
N GLY A 296 -2.18 -2.22 -6.88
CA GLY A 296 -0.81 -2.53 -6.48
C GLY A 296 -0.74 -3.28 -5.16
N GLY A 297 0.49 -3.42 -4.63
CA GLY A 297 0.74 -4.16 -3.39
C GLY A 297 0.96 -5.66 -3.60
N SER A 298 0.42 -6.24 -4.66
CA SER A 298 0.73 -7.57 -5.20
C SER A 298 0.52 -7.56 -6.70
N ALA A 299 0.93 -8.62 -7.41
CA ALA A 299 0.69 -8.76 -8.84
C ALA A 299 -0.82 -8.71 -9.13
N VAL A 300 -1.19 -7.98 -10.18
CA VAL A 300 -2.59 -7.81 -10.60
C VAL A 300 -2.90 -8.81 -11.69
N PRO A 301 -3.86 -9.74 -11.49
CA PRO A 301 -4.23 -10.70 -12.52
C PRO A 301 -4.68 -10.00 -13.81
N ARG A 302 -4.14 -10.42 -14.95
CA ARG A 302 -4.54 -9.92 -16.27
C ARG A 302 -6.05 -10.05 -16.47
N SER A 303 -6.62 -11.19 -16.07
CA SER A 303 -8.05 -11.46 -16.16
C SER A 303 -8.91 -10.45 -15.37
N LEU A 304 -8.41 -9.93 -14.24
CA LEU A 304 -9.09 -8.87 -13.48
C LEU A 304 -9.13 -7.57 -14.29
N MET A 305 -8.01 -7.19 -14.90
CA MET A 305 -7.93 -5.98 -15.73
C MET A 305 -8.85 -6.04 -16.94
N GLU A 306 -8.86 -7.20 -17.64
CA GLU A 306 -9.71 -7.47 -18.80
C GLU A 306 -11.20 -7.37 -18.42
N GLN A 307 -11.62 -8.04 -17.35
CA GLN A 307 -13.01 -8.02 -16.89
C GLN A 307 -13.51 -6.62 -16.51
N PHE A 308 -12.70 -5.81 -15.82
CA PHE A 308 -13.05 -4.42 -15.52
C PHE A 308 -13.23 -3.60 -16.80
N GLN A 309 -12.35 -3.78 -17.77
CA GLN A 309 -12.42 -3.04 -19.03
C GLN A 309 -13.59 -3.48 -19.90
N GLU A 310 -13.78 -4.78 -20.09
CA GLU A 310 -14.80 -5.32 -20.99
C GLU A 310 -16.23 -5.13 -20.46
N ARG A 311 -16.43 -5.31 -19.14
CA ARG A 311 -17.77 -5.27 -18.54
C ARG A 311 -18.18 -3.87 -18.05
N HIS A 312 -17.21 -3.07 -17.61
CA HIS A 312 -17.50 -1.80 -16.95
C HIS A 312 -16.82 -0.58 -17.59
N GLY A 313 -15.98 -0.78 -18.60
CA GLY A 313 -15.23 0.31 -19.26
C GLY A 313 -14.14 0.94 -18.37
N VAL A 314 -13.82 0.33 -17.24
CA VAL A 314 -12.86 0.86 -16.27
C VAL A 314 -11.45 0.40 -16.60
N ARG A 315 -10.54 1.37 -16.74
CA ARG A 315 -9.12 1.08 -16.96
C ARG A 315 -8.41 0.76 -15.65
N VAL A 316 -7.89 -0.45 -15.52
CA VAL A 316 -7.04 -0.84 -14.39
C VAL A 316 -5.58 -0.83 -14.81
N VAL A 317 -4.70 -0.19 -14.02
CA VAL A 317 -3.24 -0.21 -14.23
C VAL A 317 -2.55 -0.72 -12.98
N GLN A 318 -1.47 -1.47 -13.17
CA GLN A 318 -0.64 -1.94 -12.08
C GLN A 318 0.36 -0.85 -11.66
N ALA A 319 0.60 -0.71 -10.35
CA ALA A 319 1.69 0.06 -9.78
C ALA A 319 2.51 -0.79 -8.82
N TRP A 320 3.81 -0.58 -8.83
CA TRP A 320 4.75 -1.25 -7.93
C TRP A 320 5.48 -0.26 -7.06
N GLY A 321 5.70 -0.71 -5.84
CA GLY A 321 6.47 -0.01 -4.83
C GLY A 321 6.34 -0.68 -3.46
N MET A 322 6.99 -0.10 -2.47
CA MET A 322 7.08 -0.63 -1.12
C MET A 322 7.19 0.52 -0.11
N THR A 323 7.15 0.22 1.18
CA THR A 323 7.30 1.25 2.23
C THR A 323 8.58 2.06 2.03
N GLU A 324 9.66 1.40 1.66
CA GLU A 324 10.97 1.97 1.41
C GLU A 324 11.05 2.86 0.16
N THR A 325 10.01 2.85 -0.70
CA THR A 325 9.94 3.67 -1.93
C THR A 325 8.82 4.71 -1.92
N SER A 326 8.14 4.97 -0.81
CA SER A 326 7.17 6.04 -0.48
C SER A 326 5.79 6.07 -1.19
N PRO A 327 5.15 5.09 -1.83
CA PRO A 327 5.75 3.86 -2.28
C PRO A 327 6.14 3.81 -3.76
N VAL A 328 5.65 4.71 -4.64
CA VAL A 328 5.63 4.51 -6.10
C VAL A 328 7.04 4.50 -6.71
N ALA A 329 7.39 3.39 -7.36
CA ALA A 329 8.61 3.25 -8.13
C ALA A 329 8.37 2.89 -9.61
N ALA A 330 7.29 2.16 -9.95
CA ALA A 330 6.93 1.86 -11.33
C ALA A 330 5.41 1.82 -11.55
N ILE A 331 4.98 2.12 -12.78
CA ILE A 331 3.57 2.15 -13.19
C ILE A 331 3.43 1.57 -14.60
N ALA A 332 2.41 0.74 -14.81
CA ALA A 332 2.20 -0.03 -16.04
C ALA A 332 1.32 0.71 -17.08
N PHE A 333 1.64 1.96 -17.40
CA PHE A 333 1.02 2.59 -18.57
C PHE A 333 1.71 2.16 -19.86
N PRO A 334 0.96 1.75 -20.90
CA PRO A 334 1.53 1.35 -22.19
C PRO A 334 2.38 2.45 -22.82
N PRO A 335 3.46 2.10 -23.53
CA PRO A 335 4.24 3.07 -24.30
C PRO A 335 3.42 3.74 -25.41
N ARG A 336 3.82 4.93 -25.81
CA ARG A 336 3.21 5.61 -26.96
C ARG A 336 3.31 4.76 -28.23
N GLY A 337 2.20 4.67 -28.97
CA GLY A 337 2.13 3.97 -30.27
C GLY A 337 1.96 2.45 -30.18
N VAL A 338 1.63 1.94 -29.00
CA VAL A 338 1.20 0.55 -28.83
C VAL A 338 -0.19 0.38 -29.46
N ALA A 339 -0.39 -0.69 -30.22
CA ALA A 339 -1.70 -1.03 -30.78
C ALA A 339 -2.68 -1.42 -29.65
N ALA A 340 -3.98 -1.17 -29.87
CA ALA A 340 -5.00 -1.41 -28.84
C ALA A 340 -5.04 -2.89 -28.39
N GLU A 341 -4.82 -3.81 -29.31
CA GLU A 341 -4.74 -5.25 -29.05
C GLU A 341 -3.56 -5.66 -28.16
N ASP A 342 -2.46 -4.91 -28.20
CA ASP A 342 -1.24 -5.17 -27.41
C ASP A 342 -1.21 -4.41 -26.08
N GLU A 343 -2.16 -3.49 -25.84
CA GLU A 343 -2.16 -2.62 -24.66
C GLU A 343 -2.15 -3.44 -23.35
N MET A 344 -2.90 -4.52 -23.31
CA MET A 344 -3.02 -5.36 -22.11
C MET A 344 -1.70 -6.04 -21.74
N ASP A 345 -0.87 -6.41 -22.73
CA ASP A 345 0.44 -7.01 -22.47
C ASP A 345 1.40 -6.06 -21.74
N TRP A 346 1.28 -4.75 -21.99
CA TRP A 346 2.04 -3.73 -21.26
C TRP A 346 1.46 -3.44 -19.89
N ARG A 347 0.12 -3.43 -19.76
CA ARG A 347 -0.56 -3.17 -18.48
C ARG A 347 -0.38 -4.31 -17.49
N ALA A 348 -0.24 -5.55 -17.97
CA ALA A 348 0.02 -6.73 -17.15
C ALA A 348 1.46 -6.82 -16.63
N LYS A 349 2.41 -6.03 -17.17
CA LYS A 349 3.75 -5.91 -16.60
C LYS A 349 3.71 -5.20 -15.24
N THR A 350 4.77 -5.34 -14.44
CA THR A 350 4.90 -4.61 -13.17
C THR A 350 4.89 -3.10 -13.39
N GLY A 351 5.53 -2.60 -14.46
CA GLY A 351 5.43 -1.21 -14.89
C GLY A 351 6.74 -0.61 -15.36
N ARG A 352 6.64 0.63 -15.88
CA ARG A 352 7.80 1.46 -16.21
C ARG A 352 8.21 2.26 -14.99
N VAL A 353 9.52 2.37 -14.75
CA VAL A 353 10.07 3.20 -13.67
C VAL A 353 9.61 4.66 -13.82
N VAL A 354 9.19 5.27 -12.70
CA VAL A 354 8.71 6.66 -12.70
C VAL A 354 9.86 7.67 -12.69
N ALA A 355 9.60 8.88 -13.21
CA ALA A 355 10.59 9.94 -13.19
C ALA A 355 11.03 10.27 -11.75
N GLY A 356 12.33 10.36 -11.51
CA GLY A 356 12.93 10.56 -10.18
C GLY A 356 13.40 9.26 -9.52
N VAL A 357 13.04 8.09 -10.02
CA VAL A 357 13.56 6.80 -9.56
C VAL A 357 14.51 6.24 -10.61
N GLU A 358 15.69 5.80 -10.17
CA GLU A 358 16.58 4.97 -10.94
C GLU A 358 16.42 3.51 -10.50
N LEU A 359 16.45 2.59 -11.45
CA LEU A 359 16.27 1.16 -11.23
C LEU A 359 17.30 0.37 -12.04
N ARG A 360 17.83 -0.69 -11.44
CA ARG A 360 18.71 -1.65 -12.11
C ARG A 360 18.44 -3.07 -11.60
N THR A 361 18.88 -4.06 -12.36
CA THR A 361 18.96 -5.45 -11.93
C THR A 361 20.41 -5.87 -11.75
N VAL A 362 20.69 -6.67 -10.73
CA VAL A 362 22.03 -7.18 -10.43
C VAL A 362 22.01 -8.69 -10.24
N ASP A 363 23.12 -9.35 -10.60
CA ASP A 363 23.33 -10.77 -10.29
C ASP A 363 23.74 -10.99 -8.82
N ASP A 364 23.96 -12.24 -8.43
CA ASP A 364 24.36 -12.63 -7.07
C ASP A 364 25.76 -12.07 -6.68
N ASP A 365 26.61 -11.74 -7.65
CA ASP A 365 27.91 -11.09 -7.45
C ASP A 365 27.81 -9.55 -7.38
N GLY A 366 26.61 -8.98 -7.56
CA GLY A 366 26.36 -7.53 -7.58
C GLY A 366 26.72 -6.85 -8.90
N ARG A 367 26.93 -7.60 -10.00
CA ARG A 367 27.17 -7.05 -11.34
C ARG A 367 25.85 -6.61 -11.96
N ILE A 368 25.86 -5.44 -12.60
CA ILE A 368 24.69 -4.92 -13.29
C ILE A 368 24.36 -5.77 -14.51
N LEU A 369 23.13 -6.23 -14.61
CA LEU A 369 22.61 -6.98 -15.73
C LEU A 369 22.10 -6.05 -16.85
N PRO A 370 22.11 -6.51 -18.13
CA PRO A 370 21.59 -5.72 -19.24
C PRO A 370 20.07 -5.55 -19.16
N ALA A 371 19.57 -4.41 -19.62
CA ALA A 371 18.13 -4.13 -19.75
C ALA A 371 17.58 -4.73 -21.06
N ASP A 372 17.66 -6.05 -21.20
CA ASP A 372 17.30 -6.82 -22.41
C ASP A 372 15.92 -7.47 -22.33
N GLY A 373 15.22 -7.33 -21.20
CA GLY A 373 13.92 -7.93 -20.96
C GLY A 373 13.96 -9.44 -20.67
N ALA A 374 15.15 -10.00 -20.40
CA ALA A 374 15.36 -11.44 -20.20
C ALA A 374 16.28 -11.75 -19.03
N SER A 375 17.34 -10.95 -18.83
CA SER A 375 18.33 -11.16 -17.76
C SER A 375 17.72 -10.88 -16.39
N VAL A 376 17.49 -11.94 -15.61
CA VAL A 376 16.84 -11.89 -14.30
C VAL A 376 17.85 -11.71 -13.18
N GLY A 377 17.57 -10.76 -12.27
CA GLY A 377 18.39 -10.50 -11.08
C GLY A 377 17.62 -9.77 -10.00
N GLU A 378 18.29 -9.46 -8.86
CA GLU A 378 17.72 -8.66 -7.80
C GLU A 378 17.50 -7.22 -8.28
N ILE A 379 16.33 -6.66 -8.01
CA ILE A 379 15.98 -5.29 -8.35
C ILE A 379 16.52 -4.35 -7.28
N GLU A 380 17.32 -3.39 -7.70
CA GLU A 380 17.82 -2.30 -6.86
C GLU A 380 17.29 -0.95 -7.35
N VAL A 381 16.93 -0.08 -6.40
CA VAL A 381 16.37 1.25 -6.70
C VAL A 381 17.08 2.35 -5.89
N ARG A 382 17.09 3.58 -6.44
CA ARG A 382 17.46 4.79 -5.71
C ARG A 382 16.68 6.00 -6.24
N GLY A 383 16.57 7.04 -5.43
CA GLY A 383 15.84 8.25 -5.80
C GLY A 383 15.53 9.14 -4.61
N PRO A 384 14.97 10.35 -4.82
CA PRO A 384 14.78 11.35 -3.77
C PRO A 384 13.71 10.98 -2.72
N TRP A 385 12.91 9.94 -2.97
CA TRP A 385 11.93 9.38 -2.02
C TRP A 385 12.16 7.89 -1.74
N ILE A 386 13.34 7.38 -2.07
CA ILE A 386 13.77 6.03 -1.71
C ILE A 386 14.55 6.11 -0.41
N THR A 387 14.25 5.22 0.55
CA THR A 387 14.96 5.23 1.84
C THR A 387 16.43 4.87 1.67
N GLY A 388 17.30 5.56 2.40
CA GLY A 388 18.73 5.26 2.48
C GLY A 388 19.12 4.48 3.73
N SER A 389 18.21 4.33 4.70
CA SER A 389 18.43 3.60 5.95
C SER A 389 17.11 3.30 6.64
N TYR A 390 17.15 2.52 7.71
CA TYR A 390 15.99 2.30 8.59
C TYR A 390 16.19 3.03 9.93
N TYR A 391 15.09 3.43 10.53
CA TYR A 391 15.08 4.11 11.82
C TYR A 391 15.63 3.18 12.91
N ARG A 392 16.73 3.61 13.57
CA ARG A 392 17.39 2.89 14.67
C ARG A 392 17.65 1.41 14.39
N ALA A 393 17.82 1.03 13.13
CA ALA A 393 18.12 -0.33 12.75
C ALA A 393 19.30 -0.37 11.79
N ASP A 394 20.28 -1.20 12.12
CA ASP A 394 21.40 -1.50 11.22
C ASP A 394 20.97 -2.61 10.24
N ALA A 395 21.03 -2.35 8.96
CA ALA A 395 20.64 -3.27 7.91
C ALA A 395 21.51 -3.09 6.65
N PRO A 396 22.83 -3.24 6.77
CA PRO A 396 23.78 -2.98 5.66
C PRO A 396 23.54 -3.91 4.48
N ASP A 397 23.00 -5.10 4.71
CA ASP A 397 22.62 -6.09 3.69
C ASP A 397 21.50 -5.59 2.76
N LYS A 398 20.74 -4.55 3.20
CA LYS A 398 19.67 -3.95 2.41
C LYS A 398 20.13 -2.84 1.48
N PHE A 399 21.39 -2.43 1.58
CA PHE A 399 21.92 -1.32 0.78
C PHE A 399 23.22 -1.73 0.09
N HIS A 400 23.31 -1.40 -1.21
CA HIS A 400 24.47 -1.69 -2.03
C HIS A 400 24.93 -0.42 -2.73
N ASN A 401 26.04 0.19 -2.27
CA ASN A 401 26.61 1.40 -2.87
C ASN A 401 25.58 2.52 -3.10
N GLY A 402 24.72 2.79 -2.12
CA GLY A 402 23.67 3.82 -2.19
C GLY A 402 22.40 3.39 -2.93
N TRP A 403 22.28 2.11 -3.30
CA TRP A 403 21.07 1.51 -3.85
C TRP A 403 20.35 0.68 -2.79
N LEU A 404 19.04 0.79 -2.75
CA LEU A 404 18.18 -0.07 -1.94
C LEU A 404 17.96 -1.40 -2.68
N LYS A 405 18.29 -2.51 -2.05
CA LYS A 405 17.89 -3.86 -2.45
C LYS A 405 16.43 -4.09 -2.08
N THR A 406 15.59 -4.24 -3.09
CA THR A 406 14.14 -4.36 -2.86
C THR A 406 13.73 -5.73 -2.32
N GLY A 407 14.55 -6.75 -2.55
CA GLY A 407 14.21 -8.14 -2.30
C GLY A 407 13.22 -8.70 -3.32
N ASP A 408 12.90 -7.95 -4.36
CA ASP A 408 12.15 -8.43 -5.53
C ASP A 408 13.15 -8.81 -6.64
N VAL A 409 12.86 -9.89 -7.36
CA VAL A 409 13.67 -10.43 -8.45
C VAL A 409 12.89 -10.28 -9.75
N GLY A 410 13.57 -9.89 -10.81
CA GLY A 410 12.94 -9.68 -12.10
C GLY A 410 13.91 -9.22 -13.17
N HIS A 411 13.39 -8.75 -14.28
CA HIS A 411 14.16 -8.21 -15.39
C HIS A 411 13.64 -6.85 -15.84
N VAL A 412 14.46 -6.10 -16.55
CA VAL A 412 14.12 -4.78 -17.10
C VAL A 412 14.31 -4.81 -18.62
N ASP A 413 13.39 -4.23 -19.37
CA ASP A 413 13.54 -4.09 -20.81
C ASP A 413 14.14 -2.72 -21.21
N ALA A 414 14.56 -2.59 -22.45
CA ALA A 414 15.17 -1.37 -22.99
C ALA A 414 14.24 -0.13 -22.96
N LYS A 415 12.95 -0.30 -22.69
CA LYS A 415 11.98 0.81 -22.51
C LYS A 415 11.80 1.18 -21.04
N GLY A 416 12.55 0.57 -20.12
CA GLY A 416 12.48 0.79 -18.68
C GLY A 416 11.28 0.15 -18.01
N PHE A 417 10.65 -0.85 -18.63
CA PHE A 417 9.64 -1.67 -17.98
C PHE A 417 10.30 -2.77 -17.16
N VAL A 418 9.94 -2.83 -15.92
CA VAL A 418 10.31 -3.91 -15.02
C VAL A 418 9.22 -4.98 -15.04
N GLN A 419 9.64 -6.23 -15.00
CA GLN A 419 8.78 -7.38 -14.75
C GLN A 419 9.34 -8.11 -13.53
N ILE A 420 8.62 -8.06 -12.42
CA ILE A 420 8.93 -8.85 -11.24
C ILE A 420 8.50 -10.27 -11.51
N THR A 421 9.43 -11.19 -11.36
CA THR A 421 9.16 -12.63 -11.48
C THR A 421 8.80 -13.23 -10.13
N ASP A 422 9.48 -12.81 -9.07
CA ASP A 422 9.16 -13.22 -7.69
C ASP A 422 9.88 -12.35 -6.64
N ARG A 423 9.69 -12.70 -5.37
CA ARG A 423 10.55 -12.27 -4.27
C ARG A 423 11.73 -13.22 -4.10
N SER A 424 12.91 -12.72 -3.80
CA SER A 424 14.11 -13.54 -3.61
C SER A 424 13.95 -14.68 -2.59
N LYS A 425 13.06 -14.50 -1.60
CA LYS A 425 12.72 -15.49 -0.57
C LYS A 425 11.57 -16.43 -0.95
N ASP A 426 10.80 -16.11 -2.00
CA ASP A 426 9.61 -16.84 -2.43
C ASP A 426 9.82 -17.57 -3.78
N VAL A 427 10.88 -17.19 -4.52
CA VAL A 427 11.35 -17.94 -5.70
C VAL A 427 11.56 -19.40 -5.32
N ILE A 428 11.00 -20.30 -6.10
CA ILE A 428 11.10 -21.74 -5.88
C ILE A 428 12.35 -22.24 -6.59
N LYS A 429 13.33 -22.69 -5.83
CA LYS A 429 14.62 -23.19 -6.34
C LYS A 429 14.53 -24.67 -6.66
N SER A 430 14.27 -25.01 -7.89
CA SER A 430 14.01 -26.38 -8.31
C SER A 430 15.09 -26.89 -9.27
N GLY A 431 15.97 -27.76 -8.77
CA GLY A 431 17.00 -28.40 -9.60
C GLY A 431 18.02 -27.45 -10.22
N GLY A 432 18.31 -26.32 -9.57
CA GLY A 432 19.21 -25.29 -10.09
C GLY A 432 18.53 -24.24 -10.96
N GLU A 433 17.25 -24.38 -11.26
CA GLU A 433 16.42 -23.45 -12.01
C GLU A 433 15.42 -22.74 -11.09
N TRP A 434 14.93 -21.59 -11.52
CA TRP A 434 13.96 -20.79 -10.76
C TRP A 434 12.56 -20.95 -11.31
N ILE A 435 11.60 -21.22 -10.44
CA ILE A 435 10.17 -21.24 -10.77
C ILE A 435 9.53 -20.00 -10.11
N SER A 436 8.85 -19.19 -10.92
CA SER A 436 8.10 -18.05 -10.44
C SER A 436 6.79 -18.50 -9.78
N SER A 437 6.69 -18.29 -8.47
CA SER A 437 5.44 -18.52 -7.76
C SER A 437 4.35 -17.55 -8.20
N VAL A 438 4.72 -16.31 -8.55
CA VAL A 438 3.81 -15.25 -9.00
C VAL A 438 3.20 -15.60 -10.37
N GLU A 439 3.98 -16.08 -11.33
CA GLU A 439 3.45 -16.47 -12.63
C GLU A 439 2.46 -17.64 -12.52
N LEU A 440 2.75 -18.61 -11.66
CA LEU A 440 1.83 -19.71 -11.37
C LEU A 440 0.52 -19.21 -10.73
N GLU A 441 0.60 -18.31 -9.78
CA GLU A 441 -0.56 -17.67 -9.12
C GLU A 441 -1.41 -16.89 -10.13
N MET A 442 -0.77 -16.09 -10.99
CA MET A 442 -1.45 -15.32 -12.03
C MET A 442 -2.13 -16.22 -13.06
N ALA A 443 -1.48 -17.31 -13.47
CA ALA A 443 -2.07 -18.28 -14.38
C ALA A 443 -3.29 -18.97 -13.74
N LEU A 444 -3.19 -19.40 -12.46
CA LEU A 444 -4.30 -19.99 -11.72
C LEU A 444 -5.48 -19.04 -11.54
N ALA A 445 -5.22 -17.76 -11.26
CA ALA A 445 -6.25 -16.73 -11.15
C ALA A 445 -7.05 -16.52 -12.46
N GLY A 446 -6.53 -16.96 -13.60
CA GLY A 446 -7.23 -16.99 -14.88
C GLY A 446 -8.23 -18.13 -15.05
N HIS A 447 -8.27 -19.13 -14.13
CA HIS A 447 -9.21 -20.23 -14.20
C HIS A 447 -10.61 -19.80 -13.72
N PRO A 448 -11.70 -20.13 -14.46
CA PRO A 448 -13.05 -19.62 -14.15
C PRO A 448 -13.59 -20.03 -12.77
N ASP A 449 -13.12 -21.14 -12.21
CA ASP A 449 -13.58 -21.65 -10.92
C ASP A 449 -12.68 -21.27 -9.75
N VAL A 450 -11.53 -20.61 -9.99
CA VAL A 450 -10.60 -20.19 -8.94
C VAL A 450 -10.99 -18.81 -8.43
N ILE A 451 -11.13 -18.69 -7.11
CA ILE A 451 -11.32 -17.40 -6.42
C ILE A 451 -9.98 -16.81 -6.04
N GLU A 452 -9.14 -17.62 -5.39
CA GLU A 452 -7.81 -17.23 -4.91
C GLU A 452 -6.85 -18.41 -5.10
N ALA A 453 -5.60 -18.10 -5.42
CA ALA A 453 -4.53 -19.08 -5.44
C ALA A 453 -3.22 -18.49 -4.92
N THR A 454 -2.46 -19.28 -4.19
CA THR A 454 -1.06 -18.94 -3.83
C THR A 454 -0.18 -20.18 -4.03
N VAL A 455 1.08 -19.92 -4.41
CA VAL A 455 2.06 -20.98 -4.66
C VAL A 455 3.29 -20.73 -3.80
N VAL A 456 3.77 -21.80 -3.15
CA VAL A 456 4.99 -21.76 -2.32
C VAL A 456 5.93 -22.89 -2.70
N GLY A 457 7.23 -22.66 -2.56
CA GLY A 457 8.22 -23.71 -2.59
C GLY A 457 8.13 -24.54 -1.32
N VAL A 458 8.08 -25.87 -1.49
CA VAL A 458 8.18 -26.82 -0.39
C VAL A 458 9.33 -27.80 -0.65
N PRO A 459 9.98 -28.32 0.41
CA PRO A 459 11.12 -29.23 0.27
C PRO A 459 10.82 -30.44 -0.61
N ASP A 460 11.78 -30.81 -1.45
CA ASP A 460 11.73 -31.97 -2.32
C ASP A 460 13.09 -32.67 -2.34
N GLU A 461 13.11 -33.99 -2.13
CA GLU A 461 14.36 -34.76 -2.03
C GLU A 461 15.22 -34.73 -3.30
N ARG A 462 14.57 -34.63 -4.47
CA ARG A 462 15.24 -34.65 -5.77
C ARG A 462 15.59 -33.27 -6.30
N TRP A 463 14.70 -32.29 -6.07
CA TRP A 463 14.76 -31.00 -6.73
C TRP A 463 15.08 -29.84 -5.79
N GLN A 464 15.36 -30.08 -4.52
CA GLN A 464 15.47 -29.11 -3.43
C GLN A 464 14.10 -28.57 -3.02
N GLU A 465 13.40 -27.94 -3.96
CA GLU A 465 12.04 -27.42 -3.78
C GLU A 465 11.17 -27.77 -4.97
N ARG A 466 9.87 -27.96 -4.68
CA ARG A 466 8.83 -28.06 -5.72
C ARG A 466 7.64 -27.17 -5.33
N PRO A 467 6.89 -26.67 -6.33
CA PRO A 467 5.72 -25.86 -6.06
C PRO A 467 4.60 -26.65 -5.38
N LEU A 468 4.02 -26.05 -4.33
CA LEU A 468 2.75 -26.42 -3.72
C LEU A 468 1.74 -25.32 -4.03
N ALA A 469 0.62 -25.63 -4.66
CA ALA A 469 -0.45 -24.69 -4.91
C ALA A 469 -1.58 -24.84 -3.90
N LEU A 470 -1.92 -23.75 -3.19
CA LEU A 470 -3.14 -23.64 -2.40
C LEU A 470 -4.19 -22.90 -3.23
N VAL A 471 -5.40 -23.43 -3.29
CA VAL A 471 -6.46 -22.90 -4.14
C VAL A 471 -7.77 -22.81 -3.37
N VAL A 472 -8.46 -21.68 -3.50
CA VAL A 472 -9.85 -21.48 -3.08
C VAL A 472 -10.72 -21.51 -4.31
N LEU A 473 -11.66 -22.45 -4.38
CA LEU A 473 -12.60 -22.61 -5.48
C LEU A 473 -13.92 -21.89 -5.20
N LYS A 474 -14.63 -21.54 -6.26
CA LYS A 474 -16.01 -21.06 -6.16
C LYS A 474 -16.91 -22.09 -5.49
N PRO A 475 -17.92 -21.65 -4.71
CA PRO A 475 -18.88 -22.56 -4.11
C PRO A 475 -19.56 -23.44 -5.16
N GLY A 476 -19.51 -24.77 -4.95
CA GLY A 476 -20.09 -25.75 -5.86
C GLY A 476 -19.25 -26.12 -7.09
N ALA A 477 -18.08 -25.53 -7.27
CA ALA A 477 -17.14 -25.95 -8.33
C ALA A 477 -16.69 -27.40 -8.11
N LYS A 478 -16.54 -28.13 -9.21
CA LYS A 478 -16.10 -29.54 -9.20
C LYS A 478 -14.70 -29.74 -9.77
N THR A 479 -13.99 -28.64 -9.97
CA THR A 479 -12.62 -28.60 -10.49
C THR A 479 -11.68 -29.41 -9.60
N THR A 480 -10.93 -30.29 -10.21
CA THR A 480 -9.97 -31.19 -9.54
C THR A 480 -8.55 -30.66 -9.68
N PRO A 481 -7.58 -31.17 -8.90
CA PRO A 481 -6.16 -30.86 -9.11
C PRO A 481 -5.67 -31.21 -10.53
N ASP A 482 -6.16 -32.30 -11.14
CA ASP A 482 -5.82 -32.70 -12.51
C ASP A 482 -6.31 -31.68 -13.55
N ASP A 483 -7.49 -31.08 -13.34
CA ASP A 483 -8.02 -30.03 -14.20
C ASP A 483 -7.14 -28.79 -14.16
N LEU A 484 -6.76 -28.34 -12.94
CA LEU A 484 -5.88 -27.19 -12.76
C LEU A 484 -4.46 -27.45 -13.27
N GLN A 485 -3.94 -28.66 -13.08
CA GLN A 485 -2.65 -29.08 -13.65
C GLN A 485 -2.69 -29.01 -15.19
N SER A 486 -3.76 -29.49 -15.79
CA SER A 486 -3.97 -29.45 -17.25
C SER A 486 -4.11 -28.02 -17.77
N PHE A 487 -4.83 -27.18 -17.03
CA PHE A 487 -4.99 -25.76 -17.33
C PHE A 487 -3.66 -25.01 -17.32
N LEU A 488 -2.82 -25.25 -16.30
CA LEU A 488 -1.50 -24.62 -16.19
C LEU A 488 -0.53 -25.11 -17.29
N ALA A 489 -0.56 -26.39 -17.64
CA ALA A 489 0.38 -26.99 -18.59
C ALA A 489 0.40 -26.34 -19.98
N SER A 490 -0.65 -25.60 -20.35
CA SER A 490 -0.76 -24.84 -21.60
C SER A 490 -0.36 -23.36 -21.45
N ARG A 491 -0.02 -22.89 -20.24
CA ARG A 491 0.18 -21.48 -19.91
C ARG A 491 1.54 -21.16 -19.32
N VAL A 492 2.18 -22.15 -18.70
CA VAL A 492 3.51 -22.03 -18.09
C VAL A 492 4.42 -23.15 -18.57
N ALA A 493 5.70 -23.05 -18.30
CA ALA A 493 6.64 -24.13 -18.59
C ALA A 493 6.21 -25.43 -17.89
N ARG A 494 6.17 -26.54 -18.60
CA ARG A 494 5.62 -27.81 -18.10
C ARG A 494 6.23 -28.25 -16.77
N TRP A 495 7.52 -28.05 -16.59
CA TRP A 495 8.25 -28.42 -15.38
C TRP A 495 7.99 -27.49 -14.17
N TRP A 496 7.32 -26.34 -14.39
CA TRP A 496 6.85 -25.46 -13.33
C TRP A 496 5.55 -25.92 -12.69
N VAL A 497 4.79 -26.73 -13.40
CA VAL A 497 3.44 -27.14 -12.99
C VAL A 497 3.50 -27.87 -11.65
N PRO A 498 2.72 -27.44 -10.64
CA PRO A 498 2.71 -28.09 -9.33
C PRO A 498 2.28 -29.55 -9.40
N GLU A 499 2.96 -30.39 -8.64
CA GLU A 499 2.52 -31.77 -8.36
C GLU A 499 1.71 -31.83 -7.05
N ARG A 500 1.87 -30.83 -6.18
CA ARG A 500 1.23 -30.77 -4.86
C ARG A 500 0.16 -29.70 -4.83
N TRP A 501 -1.05 -30.08 -4.44
CA TRP A 501 -2.24 -29.24 -4.45
C TRP A 501 -2.97 -29.31 -3.12
N ALA A 502 -3.45 -28.19 -2.61
CA ALA A 502 -4.32 -28.13 -1.45
C ALA A 502 -5.52 -27.23 -1.73
N PHE A 503 -6.73 -27.81 -1.67
CA PHE A 503 -7.96 -27.01 -1.71
C PHE A 503 -8.34 -26.60 -0.31
N VAL A 504 -8.49 -25.29 -0.11
CA VAL A 504 -8.74 -24.68 1.21
C VAL A 504 -9.92 -23.73 1.14
N GLY A 505 -10.58 -23.47 2.26
CA GLY A 505 -11.66 -22.49 2.35
C GLY A 505 -11.17 -21.05 2.31
N GLU A 506 -9.94 -20.80 2.79
CA GLU A 506 -9.32 -19.49 2.85
C GLU A 506 -7.79 -19.62 2.81
N ILE A 507 -7.12 -18.67 2.16
CA ILE A 507 -5.66 -18.55 2.17
C ILE A 507 -5.26 -17.51 3.22
N PRO A 508 -4.32 -17.82 4.12
CA PRO A 508 -3.81 -16.87 5.11
C PRO A 508 -3.30 -15.58 4.47
N LYS A 509 -3.71 -14.43 5.03
CA LYS A 509 -3.33 -13.10 4.54
C LYS A 509 -2.55 -12.31 5.59
N THR A 510 -1.71 -11.41 5.11
CA THR A 510 -1.03 -10.42 5.95
C THR A 510 -2.01 -9.31 6.37
N SER A 511 -1.58 -8.45 7.31
CA SER A 511 -2.35 -7.30 7.77
C SER A 511 -2.74 -6.30 6.65
N VAL A 512 -2.14 -6.40 5.48
CA VAL A 512 -2.42 -5.54 4.32
C VAL A 512 -3.11 -6.28 3.17
N GLY A 513 -3.64 -7.48 3.44
CA GLY A 513 -4.43 -8.26 2.47
C GLY A 513 -3.62 -9.06 1.45
N LYS A 514 -2.28 -9.17 1.59
CA LYS A 514 -1.41 -10.00 0.74
C LYS A 514 -1.39 -11.44 1.27
N PHE A 515 -1.22 -12.42 0.41
CA PHE A 515 -1.04 -13.82 0.83
C PHE A 515 0.18 -13.99 1.74
N ASN A 516 0.00 -14.68 2.85
CA ASN A 516 1.06 -14.91 3.84
C ASN A 516 1.76 -16.25 3.56
N LYS A 517 2.65 -16.26 2.57
CA LYS A 517 3.40 -17.46 2.16
C LYS A 517 4.21 -18.10 3.28
N LYS A 518 4.67 -17.33 4.28
CA LYS A 518 5.36 -17.86 5.46
C LYS A 518 4.45 -18.77 6.28
N VAL A 519 3.22 -18.32 6.54
CA VAL A 519 2.23 -19.13 7.27
C VAL A 519 1.87 -20.37 6.47
N VAL A 520 1.69 -20.23 5.14
CA VAL A 520 1.40 -21.38 4.26
C VAL A 520 2.50 -22.44 4.33
N ARG A 521 3.78 -22.04 4.28
CA ARG A 521 4.90 -22.99 4.43
C ARG A 521 4.92 -23.67 5.80
N ALA A 522 4.61 -22.94 6.87
CA ALA A 522 4.50 -23.49 8.22
C ALA A 522 3.36 -24.53 8.30
N MET A 523 2.17 -24.21 7.79
CA MET A 523 1.03 -25.12 7.75
C MET A 523 1.37 -26.41 6.98
N TYR A 524 2.12 -26.32 5.89
CA TYR A 524 2.59 -27.50 5.15
C TYR A 524 3.56 -28.34 5.98
N ALA A 525 4.56 -27.70 6.58
CA ALA A 525 5.57 -28.39 7.39
C ALA A 525 4.96 -29.10 8.62
N GLU A 526 3.89 -28.55 9.17
CA GLU A 526 3.14 -29.09 10.32
C GLU A 526 2.06 -30.11 9.91
N GLY A 527 1.87 -30.38 8.61
CA GLY A 527 0.87 -31.31 8.11
C GLY A 527 -0.57 -30.83 8.23
N HIS A 528 -0.80 -29.54 8.36
CA HIS A 528 -2.13 -28.95 8.53
C HIS A 528 -2.86 -28.66 7.21
N LEU A 529 -2.26 -28.96 6.05
CA LEU A 529 -2.87 -28.78 4.75
C LEU A 529 -3.38 -30.11 4.17
N PRO A 530 -4.57 -30.14 3.53
CA PRO A 530 -5.11 -31.32 2.83
C PRO A 530 -4.42 -31.48 1.46
N VAL A 531 -3.16 -31.89 1.45
CA VAL A 531 -2.37 -31.97 0.22
C VAL A 531 -2.72 -33.21 -0.58
N THR A 532 -3.05 -33.00 -1.86
CA THR A 532 -3.15 -34.05 -2.89
C THR A 532 -1.90 -33.99 -3.75
N GLU A 533 -1.22 -35.11 -3.92
CA GLU A 533 -0.05 -35.23 -4.78
C GLU A 533 -0.41 -35.95 -6.08
N LEU A 534 -0.09 -35.32 -7.21
CA LEU A 534 -0.31 -35.87 -8.54
C LEU A 534 1.01 -36.34 -9.15
N ALA A 535 0.92 -37.27 -10.09
CA ALA A 535 2.08 -37.68 -10.88
C ALA A 535 2.62 -36.49 -11.69
N GLY A 536 3.91 -36.21 -11.57
CA GLY A 536 4.56 -35.16 -12.33
C GLY A 536 4.41 -35.40 -13.85
N ARG A 537 3.90 -34.41 -14.57
CA ARG A 537 3.89 -34.43 -16.04
C ARG A 537 5.29 -34.12 -16.56
N ARG A 538 6.04 -35.15 -16.97
CA ARG A 538 7.38 -35.05 -17.55
C ARG A 538 7.35 -34.46 -18.96
#